data_dfaaa43d8ed3a178e39e7defa8a855d4
#
_entry.id   dfaaa43d8ed3a178e39e7defa8a855d4
#
_cell.length_a   1.000
_cell.length_b   1.000
_cell.length_c   1.000
_cell.angle_alpha   90.00
_cell.angle_beta   90.00
_cell.angle_gamma   90.00
#
_symmetry.space_group_name_H-M   'P 1'
#
loop_
_entity.id
_entity.type
_entity.pdbx_description
1 polymer ?
#
loop_
_entity_poly.entity_id
_entity_poly.type
_entity_poly.pdbx_seq_one_letter_code
_entity_poly.pdbx_strand_id
1 'polypeptide(L)'
;MGDYVLEFENSFAKYLGSNNAVATNSCSSSLEISLNALGVGYGDEVIVPAQTFIATGSAVVRTGAKPIFCEVNKNFLIDFQDIKKNITSKTRAVIIVHFAGLIHEDIVKIRNYLNERKIKSFSTC
;
A
#
# COMPACT_ATOMS: atom_id res chain seq x y z
N MET A 1 13.77 10.71 -20.00
CA MET A 1 14.05 9.52 -19.17
C MET A 1 15.21 8.79 -19.83
N GLY A 2 16.21 8.34 -19.08
CA GLY A 2 17.38 7.68 -19.70
C GLY A 2 17.08 6.24 -20.11
N ASP A 3 17.78 5.73 -21.13
CA ASP A 3 17.57 4.40 -21.69
C ASP A 3 17.68 3.27 -20.64
N TYR A 4 18.62 3.40 -19.70
CA TYR A 4 18.78 2.44 -18.60
C TYR A 4 17.56 2.34 -17.66
N VAL A 5 16.83 3.44 -17.47
CA VAL A 5 15.59 3.40 -16.65
C VAL A 5 14.51 2.60 -17.37
N LEU A 6 14.32 2.82 -18.66
CA LEU A 6 13.38 2.05 -19.48
C LEU A 6 13.73 0.56 -19.53
N GLU A 7 15.00 0.24 -19.70
CA GLU A 7 15.49 -1.14 -19.69
C GLU A 7 15.23 -1.81 -18.33
N PHE A 8 15.50 -1.11 -17.23
CA PHE A 8 15.21 -1.58 -15.88
C PHE A 8 13.71 -1.84 -15.69
N GLU A 9 12.86 -0.86 -16.03
CA GLU A 9 11.40 -0.98 -15.88
C GLU A 9 10.84 -2.17 -16.66
N ASN A 10 11.26 -2.35 -17.91
CA ASN A 10 10.85 -3.48 -18.74
C ASN A 10 11.32 -4.83 -18.18
N SER A 11 12.57 -4.91 -17.73
CA SER A 11 13.14 -6.13 -17.16
C SER A 11 12.46 -6.49 -15.84
N PHE A 12 12.18 -5.50 -15.00
CA PHE A 12 11.50 -5.69 -13.72
C PHE A 12 10.03 -6.08 -13.88
N ALA A 13 9.31 -5.44 -14.82
CA ALA A 13 7.96 -5.84 -15.18
C ALA A 13 7.91 -7.30 -15.64
N LYS A 14 8.83 -7.72 -16.52
CA LYS A 14 8.95 -9.10 -16.99
C LYS A 14 9.24 -10.07 -15.84
N TYR A 15 10.17 -9.71 -14.95
CA TYR A 15 10.53 -10.54 -13.79
C TYR A 15 9.33 -10.79 -12.86
N LEU A 16 8.50 -9.78 -12.62
CA LEU A 16 7.31 -9.86 -11.78
C LEU A 16 6.07 -10.44 -12.50
N GLY A 17 6.11 -10.62 -13.82
CA GLY A 17 4.94 -10.99 -14.61
C GLY A 17 3.85 -9.89 -14.62
N SER A 18 4.24 -8.62 -14.44
CA SER A 18 3.35 -7.47 -14.52
C SER A 18 3.37 -6.84 -15.91
N ASN A 19 2.32 -6.11 -16.27
CA ASN A 19 2.26 -5.41 -17.57
C ASN A 19 3.24 -4.24 -17.64
N ASN A 20 3.47 -3.56 -16.51
CA ASN A 20 4.32 -2.37 -16.45
C ASN A 20 5.05 -2.30 -15.10
N ALA A 21 6.16 -1.60 -15.09
CA ALA A 21 6.84 -1.13 -13.88
C ALA A 21 7.22 0.34 -14.06
N VAL A 22 7.27 1.08 -12.98
CA VAL A 22 7.65 2.49 -12.97
C VAL A 22 8.71 2.70 -11.89
N ALA A 23 9.89 3.16 -12.30
CA ALA A 23 10.96 3.50 -11.38
C ALA A 23 10.68 4.85 -10.71
N THR A 24 10.93 4.91 -9.42
CA THR A 24 10.83 6.14 -8.63
C THR A 24 12.13 6.37 -7.85
N ASN A 25 12.35 7.59 -7.39
CA ASN A 25 13.57 7.93 -6.64
C ASN A 25 13.55 7.42 -5.18
N SER A 26 12.38 6.99 -4.67
CA SER A 26 12.25 6.46 -3.32
C SER A 26 10.92 5.73 -3.14
N CYS A 27 10.86 4.82 -2.16
CA CYS A 27 9.61 4.17 -1.77
C CYS A 27 8.56 5.19 -1.28
N SER A 28 8.98 6.27 -0.61
CA SER A 28 8.07 7.34 -0.20
C SER A 28 7.35 7.97 -1.39
N SER A 29 8.07 8.25 -2.47
CA SER A 29 7.47 8.75 -3.73
C SER A 29 6.56 7.71 -4.38
N SER A 30 6.95 6.42 -4.36
CA SER A 30 6.10 5.34 -4.88
C SER A 30 4.75 5.28 -4.14
N LEU A 31 4.76 5.43 -2.82
CA LEU A 31 3.54 5.43 -2.00
C LEU A 31 2.62 6.59 -2.37
N GLU A 32 3.18 7.81 -2.47
CA GLU A 32 2.40 9.00 -2.87
C GLU A 32 1.82 8.87 -4.29
N ILE A 33 2.64 8.44 -5.25
CA ILE A 33 2.21 8.23 -6.64
C ILE A 33 1.11 7.18 -6.70
N SER A 34 1.25 6.06 -5.98
CA SER A 34 0.26 4.99 -5.96
C SER A 34 -1.08 5.46 -5.40
N LEU A 35 -1.07 6.21 -4.30
CA LEU A 35 -2.29 6.77 -3.70
C LEU A 35 -2.97 7.77 -4.64
N ASN A 36 -2.20 8.67 -5.26
CA ASN A 36 -2.72 9.64 -6.23
C ASN A 36 -3.30 8.93 -7.47
N ALA A 37 -2.63 7.90 -7.98
CA ALA A 37 -3.12 7.12 -9.13
C ALA A 37 -4.43 6.37 -8.82
N LEU A 38 -4.67 6.02 -7.56
CA LEU A 38 -5.94 5.47 -7.10
C LEU A 38 -7.03 6.52 -6.88
N GLY A 39 -6.72 7.80 -7.06
CA GLY A 39 -7.64 8.92 -6.82
C GLY A 39 -7.94 9.15 -5.34
N VAL A 40 -7.04 8.73 -4.44
CA VAL A 40 -7.18 8.97 -3.00
C VAL A 40 -6.96 10.45 -2.70
N GLY A 41 -7.86 11.06 -1.91
CA GLY A 41 -7.79 12.49 -1.60
C GLY A 41 -8.64 12.89 -0.40
N TYR A 42 -8.98 14.17 -0.36
CA TYR A 42 -9.74 14.76 0.74
C TYR A 42 -11.09 14.05 0.97
N GLY A 43 -11.35 13.69 2.22
CA GLY A 43 -12.56 12.97 2.62
C GLY A 43 -12.42 11.44 2.60
N ASP A 44 -11.37 10.91 1.98
CA ASP A 44 -11.06 9.49 1.96
C ASP A 44 -10.27 9.05 3.21
N GLU A 45 -10.32 7.76 3.50
CA GLU A 45 -9.56 7.11 4.55
C GLU A 45 -8.66 6.02 3.95
N VAL A 46 -7.42 5.93 4.44
CA VAL A 46 -6.47 4.88 4.08
C VAL A 46 -6.00 4.18 5.34
N ILE A 47 -6.21 2.87 5.40
CA ILE A 47 -5.75 2.05 6.51
C ILE A 47 -4.26 1.77 6.36
N VAL A 48 -3.50 1.98 7.43
CA VAL A 48 -2.05 1.78 7.51
C VAL A 48 -1.68 1.06 8.80
N PRO A 49 -0.63 0.24 8.85
CA PRO A 49 -0.18 -0.36 10.12
C PRO A 49 0.33 0.73 11.07
N ALA A 50 0.03 0.60 12.37
CA ALA A 50 0.50 1.54 13.39
C ALA A 50 2.03 1.50 13.57
N GLN A 51 2.64 0.36 13.30
CA GLN A 51 4.09 0.19 13.32
C GLN A 51 4.63 0.04 11.90
N THR A 52 5.22 1.10 11.39
CA THR A 52 5.84 1.19 10.07
C THR A 52 6.77 2.40 10.00
N PHE A 53 7.51 2.55 8.90
CA PHE A 53 8.24 3.78 8.65
C PHE A 53 7.26 4.94 8.42
N ILE A 54 7.61 6.12 8.93
CA ILE A 54 6.75 7.31 8.91
C ILE A 54 6.21 7.66 7.51
N ALA A 55 6.95 7.33 6.45
CA ALA A 55 6.54 7.61 5.08
C ALA A 55 5.19 6.97 4.71
N THR A 56 4.84 5.81 5.30
CA THR A 56 3.57 5.12 5.04
C THR A 56 2.37 5.99 5.42
N GLY A 57 2.39 6.56 6.62
CA GLY A 57 1.33 7.46 7.08
C GLY A 57 1.39 8.85 6.43
N SER A 58 2.60 9.41 6.25
CA SER A 58 2.78 10.75 5.67
C SER A 58 2.39 10.80 4.20
N ALA A 59 2.59 9.72 3.43
CA ALA A 59 2.11 9.64 2.05
C ALA A 59 0.59 9.81 1.97
N VAL A 60 -0.15 9.21 2.91
CA VAL A 60 -1.62 9.38 3.00
C VAL A 60 -1.98 10.83 3.29
N VAL A 61 -1.35 11.44 4.31
CA VAL A 61 -1.61 12.84 4.68
C VAL A 61 -1.35 13.80 3.52
N ARG A 62 -0.32 13.53 2.72
CA ARG A 62 0.04 14.35 1.56
C ARG A 62 -1.00 14.34 0.43
N THR A 63 -1.81 13.28 0.32
CA THR A 63 -2.95 13.28 -0.62
C THR A 63 -4.16 14.06 -0.11
N GLY A 64 -4.13 14.52 1.14
CA GLY A 64 -5.28 15.13 1.82
C GLY A 64 -6.24 14.12 2.45
N ALA A 65 -5.96 12.82 2.34
CA ALA A 65 -6.73 11.76 2.97
C ALA A 65 -6.34 11.58 4.46
N LYS A 66 -7.19 10.87 5.20
CA LYS A 66 -6.98 10.57 6.61
C LYS A 66 -6.34 9.18 6.77
N PRO A 67 -5.14 9.05 7.38
CA PRO A 67 -4.61 7.75 7.76
C PRO A 67 -5.40 7.19 8.95
N ILE A 68 -5.80 5.92 8.84
CA ILE A 68 -6.43 5.15 9.90
C ILE A 68 -5.42 4.08 10.33
N PHE A 69 -4.89 4.25 11.52
CA PHE A 69 -3.88 3.34 12.06
C PHE A 69 -4.53 2.07 12.58
N CYS A 70 -4.04 0.93 12.08
CA CYS A 70 -4.43 -0.41 12.52
C CYS A 70 -3.35 -1.05 13.37
N GLU A 71 -3.76 -1.82 14.36
CA GLU A 71 -2.86 -2.63 15.17
C GLU A 71 -2.05 -3.60 14.31
N VAL A 72 -0.91 -4.00 14.84
CA VAL A 72 -0.06 -5.04 14.26
C VAL A 72 -0.06 -6.28 15.14
N ASN A 73 0.13 -7.44 14.51
CA ASN A 73 0.29 -8.70 15.24
C ASN A 73 1.71 -8.83 15.84
N LYS A 74 1.98 -9.95 16.51
CA LYS A 74 3.29 -10.24 17.14
C LYS A 74 4.48 -10.26 16.18
N ASN A 75 4.23 -10.34 14.87
CA ASN A 75 5.23 -10.32 13.80
C ASN A 75 5.37 -8.93 13.17
N PHE A 76 4.80 -7.89 13.78
CA PHE A 76 4.76 -6.51 13.27
C PHE A 76 4.04 -6.35 11.92
N LEU A 77 3.21 -7.31 11.54
CA LEU A 77 2.38 -7.26 10.35
C LEU A 77 0.99 -6.75 10.73
N ILE A 78 0.35 -5.99 9.84
CA ILE A 78 -0.97 -5.41 10.09
C ILE A 78 -1.99 -6.48 10.49
N ASP A 79 -2.78 -6.26 11.54
CA ASP A 79 -3.75 -7.25 12.02
C ASP A 79 -5.00 -7.27 11.15
N PHE A 80 -5.33 -8.45 10.59
CA PHE A 80 -6.47 -8.60 9.69
C PHE A 80 -7.81 -8.35 10.38
N GLN A 81 -7.96 -8.72 11.66
CA GLN A 81 -9.20 -8.48 12.38
C GLN A 81 -9.38 -6.98 12.66
N ASP A 82 -8.27 -6.28 12.91
CA ASP A 82 -8.32 -4.85 13.13
C ASP A 82 -8.58 -4.07 11.83
N ILE A 83 -8.06 -4.53 10.69
CA ILE A 83 -8.48 -4.00 9.37
C ILE A 83 -10.00 -4.02 9.25
N LYS A 84 -10.63 -5.18 9.54
CA LYS A 84 -12.10 -5.34 9.43
C LYS A 84 -12.89 -4.37 10.29
N LYS A 85 -12.39 -4.07 11.51
CA LYS A 85 -13.03 -3.13 12.44
C LYS A 85 -12.93 -1.69 11.98
N ASN A 86 -11.83 -1.34 11.29
CA ASN A 86 -11.53 0.03 10.89
C ASN A 86 -12.05 0.40 9.50
N ILE A 87 -12.60 -0.54 8.72
CA ILE A 87 -13.21 -0.24 7.42
C ILE A 87 -14.49 0.55 7.61
N THR A 88 -14.58 1.67 6.90
CA THR A 88 -15.76 2.53 6.80
C THR A 88 -16.18 2.72 5.35
N SER A 89 -17.26 3.44 5.12
CA SER A 89 -17.68 3.84 3.75
C SER A 89 -16.70 4.79 3.05
N LYS A 90 -15.78 5.39 3.81
CA LYS A 90 -14.73 6.30 3.31
C LYS A 90 -13.41 5.58 3.02
N THR A 91 -13.26 4.33 3.41
CA THR A 91 -12.02 3.57 3.19
C THR A 91 -11.81 3.30 1.71
N ARG A 92 -10.75 3.87 1.14
CA ARG A 92 -10.39 3.75 -0.28
C ARG A 92 -9.27 2.75 -0.51
N ALA A 93 -8.33 2.68 0.42
CA ALA A 93 -7.17 1.80 0.27
C ALA A 93 -6.67 1.27 1.63
N VAL A 94 -5.91 0.17 1.55
CA VAL A 94 -5.14 -0.39 2.67
C VAL A 94 -3.69 -0.54 2.20
N ILE A 95 -2.74 0.00 2.96
CA ILE A 95 -1.31 -0.21 2.74
C ILE A 95 -0.86 -1.38 3.62
N ILE A 96 -0.32 -2.41 3.01
CA ILE A 96 0.20 -3.59 3.70
C ILE A 96 1.72 -3.50 3.69
N VAL A 97 2.34 -3.48 4.86
CA VAL A 97 3.80 -3.44 4.99
C VAL A 97 4.29 -4.84 5.33
N HIS A 98 5.17 -5.38 4.50
CA HIS A 98 5.90 -6.62 4.74
C HIS A 98 7.12 -6.31 5.59
N PHE A 99 6.91 -6.11 6.89
CA PHE A 99 7.93 -5.64 7.83
C PHE A 99 9.18 -6.53 7.78
N ALA A 100 10.34 -5.91 7.58
CA ALA A 100 11.62 -6.59 7.42
C ALA A 100 11.63 -7.71 6.36
N GLY A 101 10.80 -7.58 5.30
CA GLY A 101 10.67 -8.57 4.23
C GLY A 101 9.81 -9.79 4.58
N LEU A 102 9.18 -9.80 5.77
CA LEU A 102 8.30 -10.88 6.17
C LEU A 102 6.94 -10.76 5.46
N ILE A 103 6.65 -11.70 4.57
CA ILE A 103 5.38 -11.74 3.86
C ILE A 103 4.24 -12.02 4.84
N HIS A 104 3.17 -11.22 4.75
CA HIS A 104 1.98 -11.40 5.59
C HIS A 104 1.32 -12.76 5.32
N GLU A 105 1.16 -13.58 6.35
CA GLU A 105 0.60 -14.95 6.26
C GLU A 105 -0.82 -14.97 5.69
N ASP A 106 -1.64 -13.96 5.99
CA ASP A 106 -3.01 -13.82 5.51
C ASP A 106 -3.15 -12.93 4.27
N ILE A 107 -2.07 -12.62 3.54
CA ILE A 107 -2.08 -11.65 2.42
C ILE A 107 -3.18 -11.95 1.39
N VAL A 108 -3.37 -13.22 1.05
CA VAL A 108 -4.41 -13.65 0.08
C VAL A 108 -5.80 -13.40 0.65
N LYS A 109 -6.03 -13.74 1.91
CA LYS A 109 -7.33 -13.52 2.59
C LYS A 109 -7.66 -12.03 2.68
N ILE A 110 -6.66 -11.20 3.05
CA ILE A 110 -6.81 -9.74 3.12
C ILE A 110 -7.19 -9.19 1.76
N ARG A 111 -6.45 -9.54 0.71
CA ARG A 111 -6.72 -9.07 -0.66
C ARG A 111 -8.11 -9.46 -1.15
N ASN A 112 -8.52 -10.71 -0.96
CA ASN A 112 -9.84 -11.18 -1.35
C ASN A 112 -10.93 -10.39 -0.62
N TYR A 113 -10.80 -10.24 0.70
CA TYR A 113 -11.74 -9.50 1.54
C TYR A 113 -11.90 -8.02 1.11
N LEU A 114 -10.79 -7.36 0.76
CA LEU A 114 -10.79 -5.98 0.30
C LEU A 114 -11.36 -5.85 -1.12
N ASN A 115 -11.04 -6.78 -2.02
CA ASN A 115 -11.56 -6.79 -3.39
C ASN A 115 -13.08 -6.93 -3.45
N GLU A 116 -13.68 -7.81 -2.62
CA GLU A 116 -15.13 -7.94 -2.48
C GLU A 116 -15.81 -6.62 -2.11
N ARG A 117 -15.10 -5.74 -1.41
CA ARG A 117 -15.56 -4.41 -0.96
C ARG A 117 -15.12 -3.26 -1.88
N LYS A 118 -14.46 -3.59 -2.99
CA LYS A 118 -13.89 -2.61 -3.94
C LYS A 118 -12.86 -1.67 -3.29
N ILE A 119 -12.23 -2.09 -2.19
CA ILE A 119 -11.16 -1.36 -1.53
C ILE A 119 -9.84 -1.81 -2.16
N LYS A 120 -9.00 -0.86 -2.54
CA LYS A 120 -7.69 -1.16 -3.14
C LYS A 120 -6.68 -1.54 -2.06
N SER A 121 -5.76 -2.43 -2.40
CA SER A 121 -4.62 -2.74 -1.53
C SER A 121 -3.34 -2.75 -2.32
N PHE A 122 -2.29 -2.27 -1.72
CA PHE A 122 -0.93 -2.39 -2.23
C PHE A 122 0.04 -2.69 -1.10
N SER A 123 1.14 -3.35 -1.45
CA SER A 123 2.13 -3.81 -0.49
C SER A 123 3.43 -3.06 -0.66
N THR A 124 4.14 -2.86 0.45
CA THR A 124 5.49 -2.30 0.51
C THR A 124 6.35 -3.08 1.50
N CYS A 125 7.65 -2.93 1.42
CA CYS A 125 8.63 -3.49 2.36
C CYS A 125 9.27 -2.39 3.19
#